data_4aa77605e6243442bf41de33a4586a26
#
_entry.id   4aa77605e6243442bf41de33a4586a26
#
_cell.length_a   1.000
_cell.length_b   1.000
_cell.length_c   1.000
_cell.angle_alpha   90.00
_cell.angle_beta   90.00
_cell.angle_gamma   90.00
#
_symmetry.space_group_name_H-M   'P 1'
#
loop_
_entity.id
_entity.type
_entity.pdbx_description
1 polymer ?
#
loop_
_entity_poly.entity_id
_entity_poly.type
_entity_poly.pdbx_seq_one_letter_code
_entity_poly.pdbx_strand_id
1 'polypeptide(L)'
;MGHTIESFSTACHDILKAEPNPAGREKVRSLLSEVLKDDGFIAAHFGPENEDPRKCLYEDEELGFCIFAHVHTGAKQSPPHDHGPQWAIYGQAEGITDMNEWDLVSAPAGDTPGKVKLNRSYRMERGDAYVYNEHDLHSPKREAATKLIRIEGSNLDFVKRDRFEPIEEEAAAK
;
A
#
# COMPACT_ATOMS: atom_id res chain seq x y z
N MET A 1 -1.32 26.51 -4.32
CA MET A 1 -2.10 26.07 -3.14
C MET A 1 -1.64 24.67 -2.80
N GLY A 2 -1.38 24.40 -1.52
CA GLY A 2 -0.97 23.06 -1.07
C GLY A 2 -2.11 22.05 -1.15
N HIS A 3 -1.79 20.77 -1.13
CA HIS A 3 -2.78 19.69 -1.07
C HIS A 3 -3.37 19.57 0.34
N THR A 4 -4.68 19.31 0.44
CA THR A 4 -5.34 18.93 1.69
C THR A 4 -5.96 17.54 1.53
N ILE A 5 -6.32 16.89 2.63
CA ILE A 5 -6.99 15.58 2.55
C ILE A 5 -8.32 15.70 1.82
N GLU A 6 -9.06 16.79 1.98
CA GLU A 6 -10.32 17.04 1.31
C GLU A 6 -10.14 17.17 -0.21
N SER A 7 -9.17 18.00 -0.66
CA SER A 7 -8.89 18.14 -2.10
C SER A 7 -8.38 16.86 -2.73
N PHE A 8 -7.54 16.11 -2.01
CA PHE A 8 -7.00 14.84 -2.47
C PHE A 8 -8.07 13.75 -2.56
N SER A 9 -8.89 13.59 -1.51
CA SER A 9 -9.94 12.57 -1.48
C SER A 9 -11.04 12.85 -2.53
N THR A 10 -11.40 14.11 -2.74
CA THR A 10 -12.34 14.51 -3.80
C THR A 10 -11.80 14.12 -5.18
N ALA A 11 -10.55 14.41 -5.47
CA ALA A 11 -9.93 14.03 -6.75
C ALA A 11 -9.84 12.50 -6.91
N CYS A 12 -9.52 11.75 -5.84
CA CYS A 12 -9.55 10.29 -5.87
C CYS A 12 -10.95 9.75 -6.17
N HIS A 13 -11.98 10.30 -5.52
CA HIS A 13 -13.37 9.94 -5.76
C HIS A 13 -13.75 10.13 -7.23
N ASP A 14 -13.51 11.31 -7.78
CA ASP A 14 -13.87 11.64 -9.17
C ASP A 14 -13.18 10.72 -10.17
N ILE A 15 -11.88 10.44 -9.96
CA ILE A 15 -11.11 9.52 -10.82
C ILE A 15 -11.67 8.10 -10.72
N LEU A 16 -11.84 7.56 -9.52
CA LEU A 16 -12.28 6.18 -9.31
C LEU A 16 -13.73 5.96 -9.70
N LYS A 17 -14.57 6.97 -9.60
CA LYS A 17 -15.97 6.94 -10.08
C LYS A 17 -16.03 6.92 -11.60
N ALA A 18 -15.22 7.72 -12.27
CA ALA A 18 -15.14 7.75 -13.72
C ALA A 18 -14.47 6.50 -14.31
N GLU A 19 -13.44 5.97 -13.65
CA GLU A 19 -12.65 4.83 -14.10
C GLU A 19 -12.42 3.83 -12.95
N PRO A 20 -13.42 2.98 -12.60
CA PRO A 20 -13.32 2.00 -11.52
C PRO A 20 -12.52 0.75 -11.93
N ASN A 21 -11.29 0.93 -12.40
CA ASN A 21 -10.43 -0.09 -12.99
C ASN A 21 -8.94 0.21 -12.74
N PRO A 22 -8.00 -0.66 -13.13
CA PRO A 22 -6.56 -0.43 -12.94
C PRO A 22 -6.05 0.90 -13.52
N ALA A 23 -6.61 1.39 -14.64
CA ALA A 23 -6.18 2.66 -15.22
C ALA A 23 -6.54 3.87 -14.33
N GLY A 24 -7.73 3.86 -13.72
CA GLY A 24 -8.11 4.88 -12.72
C GLY A 24 -7.21 4.83 -11.49
N ARG A 25 -6.85 3.63 -11.00
CA ARG A 25 -5.92 3.46 -9.87
C ARG A 25 -4.54 4.03 -10.17
N GLU A 26 -4.04 3.87 -11.40
CA GLU A 26 -2.77 4.50 -11.85
C GLU A 26 -2.83 6.03 -11.87
N LYS A 27 -3.99 6.62 -12.21
CA LYS A 27 -4.19 8.07 -12.10
C LYS A 27 -4.16 8.53 -10.65
N VAL A 28 -4.82 7.79 -9.75
CA VAL A 28 -4.78 8.06 -8.30
C VAL A 28 -3.35 7.91 -7.76
N ARG A 29 -2.60 6.87 -8.17
CA ARG A 29 -1.20 6.68 -7.82
C ARG A 29 -0.35 7.88 -8.24
N SER A 30 -0.54 8.38 -9.47
CA SER A 30 0.19 9.55 -9.97
C SER A 30 -0.11 10.80 -9.15
N LEU A 31 -1.39 11.03 -8.80
CA LEU A 31 -1.80 12.11 -7.93
C LEU A 31 -1.18 11.97 -6.53
N LEU A 32 -1.19 10.76 -5.95
CA LEU A 32 -0.56 10.49 -4.66
C LEU A 32 0.94 10.83 -4.69
N SER A 33 1.66 10.47 -5.76
CA SER A 33 3.08 10.83 -5.92
C SER A 33 3.33 12.34 -5.85
N GLU A 34 2.43 13.17 -6.36
CA GLU A 34 2.55 14.63 -6.25
C GLU A 34 2.22 15.12 -4.84
N VAL A 35 1.18 14.58 -4.23
CA VAL A 35 0.76 14.92 -2.85
C VAL A 35 1.87 14.62 -1.83
N LEU A 36 2.60 13.51 -2.01
CA LEU A 36 3.70 13.11 -1.13
C LEU A 36 4.92 14.04 -1.18
N LYS A 37 5.02 14.89 -2.20
CA LYS A 37 6.07 15.92 -2.32
C LYS A 37 5.70 17.21 -1.61
N ASP A 38 4.44 17.38 -1.22
CA ASP A 38 3.93 18.57 -0.52
C ASP A 38 4.28 18.50 0.98
N ASP A 39 5.21 19.33 1.43
CA ASP A 39 5.64 19.38 2.83
C ASP A 39 4.49 19.77 3.77
N GLY A 40 3.56 20.60 3.32
CA GLY A 40 2.39 20.99 4.10
C GLY A 40 1.46 19.80 4.36
N PHE A 41 1.22 18.97 3.33
CA PHE A 41 0.44 17.75 3.47
C PHE A 41 1.11 16.75 4.43
N ILE A 42 2.42 16.53 4.27
CA ILE A 42 3.18 15.64 5.14
C ILE A 42 3.13 16.12 6.60
N ALA A 43 3.38 17.40 6.84
CA ALA A 43 3.33 17.96 8.19
C ALA A 43 1.95 17.85 8.85
N ALA A 44 0.87 18.03 8.08
CA ALA A 44 -0.50 17.93 8.58
C ALA A 44 -0.89 16.50 9.00
N HIS A 45 -0.34 15.47 8.36
CA HIS A 45 -0.76 14.08 8.59
C HIS A 45 0.28 13.23 9.32
N PHE A 46 1.54 13.66 9.35
CA PHE A 46 2.66 12.94 9.95
C PHE A 46 3.44 13.77 10.97
N GLY A 47 2.83 14.85 11.48
CA GLY A 47 3.40 15.63 12.56
C GLY A 47 3.50 14.83 13.88
N PRO A 48 4.18 15.39 14.90
CA PRO A 48 4.44 14.71 16.18
C PRO A 48 3.18 14.32 16.96
N GLU A 49 2.03 14.88 16.58
CA GLU A 49 0.73 14.54 17.19
C GLU A 49 0.08 13.29 16.58
N ASN A 50 0.62 12.77 15.48
CA ASN A 50 0.08 11.60 14.78
C ASN A 50 1.00 10.38 15.00
N GLU A 51 0.91 9.78 16.17
CA GLU A 51 1.65 8.55 16.54
C GLU A 51 0.84 7.27 16.30
N ASP A 52 -0.39 7.38 15.82
CA ASP A 52 -1.23 6.23 15.53
C ASP A 52 -0.59 5.38 14.41
N PRO A 53 -0.29 4.10 14.65
CA PRO A 53 0.30 3.22 13.63
C PRO A 53 -0.53 3.10 12.35
N ARG A 54 -1.85 3.33 12.43
CA ARG A 54 -2.78 3.28 11.30
C ARG A 54 -3.97 4.20 11.54
N LYS A 55 -3.89 5.42 11.06
CA LYS A 55 -4.95 6.42 11.20
C LYS A 55 -5.75 6.53 9.90
N CYS A 56 -7.07 6.35 9.98
CA CYS A 56 -7.96 6.66 8.87
C CYS A 56 -8.06 8.18 8.70
N LEU A 57 -7.66 8.67 7.53
CA LEU A 57 -7.76 10.08 7.15
C LEU A 57 -9.06 10.38 6.42
N TYR A 58 -9.56 9.41 5.65
CA TYR A 58 -10.76 9.54 4.85
C TYR A 58 -11.35 8.16 4.52
N GLU A 59 -12.67 8.06 4.52
CA GLU A 59 -13.44 6.93 4.01
C GLU A 59 -14.51 7.46 3.06
N ASP A 60 -14.57 6.90 1.85
CA ASP A 60 -15.51 7.31 0.83
C ASP A 60 -16.86 6.58 1.02
N GLU A 61 -17.92 7.35 1.26
CA GLU A 61 -19.25 6.79 1.54
C GLU A 61 -19.92 6.14 0.31
N GLU A 62 -19.55 6.55 -0.91
CA GLU A 62 -20.14 6.01 -2.14
C GLU A 62 -19.36 4.83 -2.70
N LEU A 63 -18.03 4.94 -2.77
CA LEU A 63 -17.15 3.96 -3.41
C LEU A 63 -16.49 3.01 -2.42
N GLY A 64 -16.51 3.33 -1.12
CA GLY A 64 -15.98 2.49 -0.05
C GLY A 64 -14.46 2.46 0.09
N PHE A 65 -13.71 3.21 -0.72
CA PHE A 65 -12.26 3.27 -0.55
C PHE A 65 -11.86 4.09 0.68
N CYS A 66 -10.73 3.75 1.27
CA CYS A 66 -10.20 4.41 2.46
C CYS A 66 -8.79 4.95 2.20
N ILE A 67 -8.47 6.09 2.83
CA ILE A 67 -7.12 6.67 2.85
C ILE A 67 -6.59 6.61 4.27
N PHE A 68 -5.45 5.93 4.47
CA PHE A 68 -4.80 5.78 5.77
C PHE A 68 -3.41 6.42 5.79
N ALA A 69 -3.08 7.03 6.92
CA ALA A 69 -1.69 7.31 7.29
C ALA A 69 -1.15 6.15 8.14
N HIS A 70 -0.01 5.60 7.74
CA HIS A 70 0.71 4.57 8.49
C HIS A 70 2.00 5.11 9.04
N VAL A 71 2.25 4.88 10.34
CA VAL A 71 3.50 5.23 11.02
C VAL A 71 4.12 3.94 11.56
N HIS A 72 5.31 3.63 11.10
CA HIS A 72 6.13 2.54 11.63
C HIS A 72 7.33 3.13 12.36
N THR A 73 7.47 2.82 13.64
CA THR A 73 8.51 3.41 14.51
C THR A 73 9.86 2.69 14.45
N GLY A 74 9.95 1.58 13.72
CA GLY A 74 11.18 0.80 13.59
C GLY A 74 11.13 -0.21 12.46
N ALA A 75 12.08 -1.12 12.47
CA ALA A 75 12.16 -2.19 11.48
C ALA A 75 10.90 -3.06 11.46
N LYS A 76 10.43 -3.39 10.27
CA LYS A 76 9.27 -4.27 10.05
C LYS A 76 9.38 -4.97 8.71
N GLN A 77 9.11 -6.26 8.70
CA GLN A 77 9.01 -7.07 7.48
C GLN A 77 7.68 -7.83 7.48
N SER A 78 7.01 -7.85 6.34
CA SER A 78 5.82 -8.67 6.12
C SER A 78 6.15 -9.86 5.24
N PRO A 79 5.54 -11.04 5.47
CA PRO A 79 5.65 -12.16 4.52
C PRO A 79 4.97 -11.80 3.20
N PRO A 80 5.19 -12.57 2.13
CA PRO A 80 4.43 -12.44 0.89
C PRO A 80 2.92 -12.49 1.18
N HIS A 81 2.19 -11.53 0.64
CA HIS A 81 0.73 -11.44 0.79
C HIS A 81 0.12 -10.69 -0.38
N ASP A 82 -1.17 -10.89 -0.58
CA ASP A 82 -2.02 -10.07 -1.43
C ASP A 82 -3.10 -9.35 -0.60
N HIS A 83 -4.00 -8.67 -1.26
CA HIS A 83 -5.17 -8.05 -0.64
C HIS A 83 -6.48 -8.81 -0.97
N GLY A 84 -6.36 -10.05 -1.43
CA GLY A 84 -7.50 -10.85 -1.88
C GLY A 84 -8.23 -10.16 -3.05
N PRO A 85 -9.56 -10.02 -2.99
CA PRO A 85 -10.34 -9.40 -4.06
C PRO A 85 -10.27 -7.86 -4.05
N GLN A 86 -9.37 -7.27 -3.27
CA GLN A 86 -9.21 -5.83 -3.13
C GLN A 86 -7.86 -5.36 -3.68
N TRP A 87 -7.76 -4.07 -3.90
CA TRP A 87 -6.56 -3.39 -4.34
C TRP A 87 -6.05 -2.42 -3.27
N ALA A 88 -4.79 -2.04 -3.37
CA ALA A 88 -4.22 -0.97 -2.58
C ALA A 88 -3.22 -0.14 -3.38
N ILE A 89 -3.01 1.11 -2.97
CA ILE A 89 -1.94 1.98 -3.47
C ILE A 89 -1.09 2.37 -2.27
N TYR A 90 0.21 2.12 -2.35
CA TYR A 90 1.17 2.50 -1.33
C TYR A 90 1.99 3.69 -1.80
N GLY A 91 2.04 4.74 -1.00
CA GLY A 91 2.85 5.91 -1.25
C GLY A 91 3.80 6.20 -0.10
N GLN A 92 5.09 6.30 -0.38
CA GLN A 92 6.12 6.55 0.63
C GLN A 92 6.19 8.03 0.98
N ALA A 93 5.91 8.37 2.25
CA ALA A 93 5.94 9.73 2.77
C ALA A 93 7.31 10.09 3.39
N GLU A 94 7.86 9.18 4.22
CA GLU A 94 9.17 9.33 4.86
C GLU A 94 9.85 7.97 5.03
N GLY A 95 11.17 7.95 5.05
CA GLY A 95 11.98 6.74 5.18
C GLY A 95 12.00 5.91 3.90
N ILE A 96 12.38 4.64 4.01
CA ILE A 96 12.61 3.74 2.89
C ILE A 96 11.86 2.43 3.10
N THR A 97 11.21 1.95 2.05
CA THR A 97 10.64 0.59 1.99
C THR A 97 11.27 -0.16 0.82
N ASP A 98 11.93 -1.29 1.09
CA ASP A 98 12.30 -2.25 0.05
C ASP A 98 11.09 -3.16 -0.19
N MET A 99 10.59 -3.15 -1.43
CA MET A 99 9.39 -3.89 -1.83
C MET A 99 9.80 -5.08 -2.70
N ASN A 100 9.27 -6.25 -2.38
CA ASN A 100 9.36 -7.44 -3.23
C ASN A 100 7.99 -7.71 -3.87
N GLU A 101 7.98 -8.05 -5.14
CA GLU A 101 6.82 -8.60 -5.84
C GLU A 101 7.08 -10.07 -6.17
N TRP A 102 6.02 -10.88 -6.12
CA TRP A 102 6.10 -12.31 -6.19
C TRP A 102 5.17 -12.88 -7.26
N ASP A 103 5.62 -13.91 -7.96
CA ASP A 103 4.79 -14.71 -8.85
C ASP A 103 4.22 -15.91 -8.11
N LEU A 104 2.95 -16.21 -8.35
CA LEU A 104 2.32 -17.40 -7.81
C LEU A 104 2.84 -18.65 -8.50
N VAL A 105 3.36 -19.61 -7.74
CA VAL A 105 3.81 -20.92 -8.22
C VAL A 105 2.71 -21.97 -8.01
N SER A 106 2.10 -21.98 -6.82
CA SER A 106 0.95 -22.84 -6.54
C SER A 106 -0.05 -22.12 -5.63
N ALA A 107 -1.32 -22.26 -5.92
CA ALA A 107 -2.39 -21.65 -5.15
C ALA A 107 -2.48 -22.24 -3.73
N PRO A 108 -2.92 -21.45 -2.73
CA PRO A 108 -3.22 -21.97 -1.41
C PRO A 108 -4.39 -22.98 -1.47
N ALA A 109 -4.37 -23.99 -0.60
CA ALA A 109 -5.41 -25.00 -0.55
C ALA A 109 -5.70 -25.40 0.90
N GLY A 110 -6.90 -25.10 1.41
CA GLY A 110 -7.25 -25.30 2.81
C GLY A 110 -6.27 -24.59 3.74
N ASP A 111 -5.60 -25.34 4.61
CA ASP A 111 -4.59 -24.79 5.53
C ASP A 111 -3.17 -24.71 4.93
N THR A 112 -2.99 -25.20 3.71
CA THR A 112 -1.70 -25.20 3.02
C THR A 112 -1.46 -23.84 2.38
N PRO A 113 -0.37 -23.11 2.73
CA PRO A 113 -0.01 -21.85 2.10
C PRO A 113 0.27 -22.00 0.61
N GLY A 114 -0.08 -20.97 -0.16
CA GLY A 114 0.36 -20.84 -1.55
C GLY A 114 1.89 -20.71 -1.62
N LYS A 115 2.48 -21.16 -2.71
CA LYS A 115 3.92 -21.03 -2.95
C LYS A 115 4.19 -19.94 -3.97
N VAL A 116 5.20 -19.12 -3.68
CA VAL A 116 5.54 -17.95 -4.48
C VAL A 116 7.03 -17.92 -4.79
N LYS A 117 7.37 -17.31 -5.92
CA LYS A 117 8.73 -17.06 -6.37
C LYS A 117 8.97 -15.56 -6.51
N LEU A 118 10.14 -15.07 -6.08
CA LEU A 118 10.50 -13.67 -6.24
C LEU A 118 10.54 -13.30 -7.73
N ASN A 119 9.79 -12.27 -8.10
CA ASN A 119 9.77 -11.70 -9.43
C ASN A 119 10.75 -10.52 -9.53
N ARG A 120 10.53 -9.49 -8.69
CA ARG A 120 11.40 -8.32 -8.65
C ARG A 120 11.43 -7.68 -7.27
N SER A 121 12.49 -6.90 -7.04
CA SER A 121 12.63 -6.05 -5.85
C SER A 121 12.91 -4.61 -6.28
N TYR A 122 12.39 -3.66 -5.54
CA TYR A 122 12.65 -2.24 -5.77
C TYR A 122 12.55 -1.45 -4.47
N ARG A 123 13.18 -0.30 -4.45
CA ARG A 123 13.15 0.62 -3.32
C ARG A 123 12.12 1.72 -3.54
N MET A 124 11.39 2.03 -2.47
CA MET A 124 10.46 3.15 -2.42
C MET A 124 11.03 4.23 -1.50
N GLU A 125 11.14 5.43 -2.04
CA GLU A 125 11.56 6.64 -1.33
C GLU A 125 10.44 7.68 -1.36
N ARG A 126 10.59 8.79 -0.64
CA ARG A 126 9.56 9.83 -0.60
C ARG A 126 9.10 10.27 -2.00
N GLY A 127 7.81 10.23 -2.24
CA GLY A 127 7.19 10.55 -3.53
C GLY A 127 6.93 9.35 -4.42
N ASP A 128 7.52 8.18 -4.10
CA ASP A 128 7.21 6.96 -4.83
C ASP A 128 5.85 6.39 -4.41
N ALA A 129 5.08 5.95 -5.39
CA ALA A 129 3.81 5.28 -5.17
C ALA A 129 3.59 4.15 -6.17
N TYR A 130 3.00 3.04 -5.72
CA TYR A 130 2.75 1.84 -6.52
C TYR A 130 1.33 1.31 -6.28
N VAL A 131 0.71 0.80 -7.35
CA VAL A 131 -0.58 0.11 -7.31
C VAL A 131 -0.33 -1.39 -7.15
N TYR A 132 -1.07 -2.00 -6.23
CA TYR A 132 -1.22 -3.46 -6.09
C TYR A 132 -2.68 -3.78 -6.36
N ASN A 133 -2.95 -4.35 -7.52
CA ASN A 133 -4.29 -4.76 -7.91
C ASN A 133 -4.73 -6.01 -7.16
N GLU A 134 -5.93 -6.49 -7.46
CA GLU A 134 -6.47 -7.71 -6.88
C GLU A 134 -5.48 -8.87 -7.10
N HIS A 135 -5.15 -9.60 -6.04
CA HIS A 135 -4.23 -10.74 -6.02
C HIS A 135 -2.76 -10.45 -6.37
N ASP A 136 -2.36 -9.18 -6.49
CA ASP A 136 -0.94 -8.83 -6.66
C ASP A 136 -0.15 -9.15 -5.40
N LEU A 137 0.77 -10.10 -5.50
CA LEU A 137 1.57 -10.61 -4.39
C LEU A 137 2.80 -9.73 -4.16
N HIS A 138 2.96 -9.23 -2.93
CA HIS A 138 4.07 -8.37 -2.55
C HIS A 138 4.44 -8.54 -1.08
N SER A 139 5.63 -8.07 -0.71
CA SER A 139 6.09 -8.04 0.68
C SER A 139 6.99 -6.85 0.95
N PRO A 140 6.58 -5.91 1.81
CA PRO A 140 7.41 -4.78 2.21
C PRO A 140 8.40 -5.19 3.31
N LYS A 141 9.62 -4.68 3.20
CA LYS A 141 10.66 -4.72 4.22
C LYS A 141 11.12 -3.32 4.55
N ARG A 142 11.20 -3.00 5.81
CA ARG A 142 11.66 -1.71 6.35
C ARG A 142 12.71 -1.97 7.42
N GLU A 143 13.86 -1.32 7.30
CA GLU A 143 14.95 -1.49 8.27
C GLU A 143 14.95 -0.41 9.36
N ALA A 144 14.16 0.65 9.16
CA ALA A 144 14.03 1.76 10.08
C ALA A 144 12.59 2.32 10.09
N ALA A 145 12.36 3.37 10.87
CA ALA A 145 11.08 4.07 10.90
C ALA A 145 10.67 4.59 9.51
N THR A 146 9.39 4.43 9.18
CA THR A 146 8.80 4.89 7.91
C THR A 146 7.40 5.45 8.11
N LYS A 147 7.00 6.36 7.22
CA LYS A 147 5.64 6.87 7.13
C LYS A 147 5.14 6.73 5.71
N LEU A 148 3.90 6.30 5.54
CA LEU A 148 3.29 6.11 4.23
C LEU A 148 1.80 6.47 4.23
N ILE A 149 1.33 6.91 3.07
CA ILE A 149 -0.09 6.97 2.75
C ILE A 149 -0.45 5.67 2.05
N ARG A 150 -1.54 5.06 2.47
CA ARG A 150 -2.08 3.86 1.86
C ARG A 150 -3.54 4.10 1.49
N ILE A 151 -3.88 3.89 0.23
CA ILE A 151 -5.25 3.92 -0.25
C ILE A 151 -5.68 2.47 -0.43
N GLU A 152 -6.80 2.10 0.13
CA GLU A 152 -7.35 0.75 0.11
C GLU A 152 -8.71 0.76 -0.59
N GLY A 153 -8.97 -0.17 -1.48
CA GLY A 153 -10.25 -0.29 -2.20
C GLY A 153 -11.45 -0.51 -1.29
N SER A 154 -11.20 -1.10 -0.12
CA SER A 154 -12.06 -1.12 1.05
C SER A 154 -11.16 -1.23 2.28
N ASN A 155 -11.70 -1.09 3.49
CA ASN A 155 -10.91 -1.28 4.71
C ASN A 155 -10.41 -2.74 4.79
N LEU A 156 -9.11 -2.94 4.56
CA LEU A 156 -8.50 -4.28 4.46
C LEU A 156 -8.43 -5.04 5.79
N ASP A 157 -8.72 -4.41 6.93
CA ASP A 157 -8.83 -5.12 8.22
C ASP A 157 -9.99 -6.12 8.24
N PHE A 158 -10.98 -5.91 7.37
CA PHE A 158 -12.15 -6.79 7.24
C PHE A 158 -12.05 -7.79 6.08
N VAL A 159 -10.93 -7.82 5.36
CA VAL A 159 -10.71 -8.70 4.22
C VAL A 159 -9.94 -9.95 4.65
N LYS A 160 -10.54 -11.12 4.42
CA LYS A 160 -9.84 -12.40 4.62
C LYS A 160 -8.77 -12.58 3.56
N ARG A 161 -7.57 -12.97 3.99
CA ARG A 161 -6.41 -13.20 3.12
C ARG A 161 -5.88 -14.61 3.27
N ASP A 162 -5.39 -15.15 2.17
CA ASP A 162 -4.66 -16.41 2.16
C ASP A 162 -3.22 -16.22 2.67
N ARG A 163 -2.54 -17.31 2.98
CA ARG A 163 -1.13 -17.34 3.37
C ARG A 163 -0.28 -17.77 2.20
N PHE A 164 0.91 -17.17 2.08
CA PHE A 164 1.86 -17.46 1.02
C PHE A 164 3.27 -17.61 1.62
N GLU A 165 4.07 -18.49 1.02
CA GLU A 165 5.45 -18.74 1.43
C GLU A 165 6.35 -18.82 0.19
N PRO A 166 7.59 -18.30 0.25
CA PRO A 166 8.58 -18.51 -0.80
C PRO A 166 8.85 -19.99 -1.03
N ILE A 167 9.22 -20.38 -2.28
CA ILE A 167 9.73 -21.71 -2.58
C ILE A 167 11.08 -21.95 -1.87
N GLU A 168 11.44 -23.20 -1.60
CA GLU A 168 12.60 -23.57 -0.77
C GLU A 168 13.94 -23.01 -1.30
N GLU A 169 14.12 -22.90 -2.61
CA GLU A 169 15.34 -22.34 -3.24
C GLU A 169 15.57 -20.87 -2.86
N GLU A 170 14.51 -20.11 -2.57
CA GLU A 170 14.60 -18.69 -2.18
C GLU A 170 14.60 -18.49 -0.65
N ALA A 171 14.08 -19.44 0.11
CA ALA A 171 14.13 -19.42 1.56
C ALA A 171 15.57 -19.63 2.09
N ALA A 172 16.41 -20.33 1.34
CA ALA A 172 17.84 -20.60 1.68
C ALA A 172 18.79 -19.44 1.34
N ALA A 173 18.34 -18.42 0.60
CA ALA A 173 19.16 -17.29 0.12
C ALA A 173 19.12 -16.05 1.04
N LYS A 174 18.55 -16.15 2.25
CA LYS A 174 18.43 -15.04 3.22
C LYS A 174 19.46 -15.13 4.34
#